data_f893793b56fada9a851a5398fdb60895
#
_entry.id   f893793b56fada9a851a5398fdb60895
#
_cell.length_a   1.000
_cell.length_b   1.000
_cell.length_c   1.000
_cell.angle_alpha   90.00
_cell.angle_beta   90.00
_cell.angle_gamma   90.00
#
_symmetry.space_group_name_H-M   'P 1'
#
loop_
_entity.id
_entity.type
_entity.pdbx_description
1 polymer ?
#
loop_
_entity_poly.entity_id
_entity_poly.type
_entity_poly.pdbx_seq_one_letter_code
_entity_poly.pdbx_strand_id
1 'polypeptide(L)'
;MGWATPYIDKLKHGETVQFRPRGHSMSGKIESGQLCTAIPVQVDDLQTGDTVLCKVNGFQYLHLIKAIQGRRFQIANNRGRINGWIGENSIYGKCVRVE
;
A
#
# COMPACT_ATOMS: atom_id res chain seq x y z
N MET A 1 12.27 11.91 -2.19
CA MET A 1 12.32 10.76 -1.27
C MET A 1 11.15 10.83 -0.31
N GLY A 2 10.48 9.75 -0.07
CA GLY A 2 9.34 9.72 0.84
C GLY A 2 9.62 8.86 2.07
N TRP A 3 8.65 8.85 2.99
CA TRP A 3 8.73 8.10 4.25
C TRP A 3 8.92 6.59 4.05
N ALA A 4 8.43 6.04 2.92
CA ALA A 4 8.42 4.60 2.68
C ALA A 4 9.60 4.12 1.85
N THR A 5 10.50 5.00 1.41
CA THR A 5 11.61 4.62 0.53
C THR A 5 12.42 3.43 1.04
N PRO A 6 12.86 3.37 2.31
CA PRO A 6 13.63 2.22 2.78
C PRO A 6 12.82 0.91 2.76
N TYR A 7 11.52 0.98 3.01
CA TYR A 7 10.63 -0.20 2.97
C TYR A 7 10.40 -0.67 1.55
N ILE A 8 10.18 0.27 0.63
CA ILE A 8 10.01 -0.03 -0.79
C ILE A 8 11.26 -0.72 -1.33
N ASP A 9 12.44 -0.22 -0.99
CA ASP A 9 13.70 -0.81 -1.45
C ASP A 9 13.84 -2.26 -0.98
N LYS A 10 13.50 -2.55 0.27
CA LYS A 10 13.53 -3.92 0.79
C LYS A 10 12.52 -4.82 0.10
N LEU A 11 11.31 -4.33 -0.10
CA LEU A 11 10.27 -5.09 -0.80
C LEU A 11 10.67 -5.43 -2.23
N LYS A 12 11.35 -4.51 -2.93
CA LYS A 12 11.87 -4.75 -4.27
C LYS A 12 12.92 -5.86 -4.29
N HIS A 13 13.61 -6.08 -3.19
CA HIS A 13 14.61 -7.15 -3.05
C HIS A 13 14.02 -8.45 -2.49
N GLY A 14 12.69 -8.54 -2.40
CA GLY A 14 12.03 -9.75 -1.94
C GLY A 14 11.91 -9.89 -0.42
N GLU A 15 12.18 -8.84 0.33
CA GLU A 15 12.15 -8.87 1.79
C GLU A 15 10.80 -8.47 2.34
N THR A 16 10.40 -9.09 3.45
CA THR A 16 9.26 -8.67 4.27
C THR A 16 9.69 -7.50 5.14
N VAL A 17 8.79 -6.52 5.29
CA VAL A 17 9.08 -5.33 6.11
C VAL A 17 8.00 -5.14 7.16
N GLN A 18 8.40 -4.47 8.26
CA GLN A 18 7.48 -4.02 9.30
C GLN A 18 7.71 -2.54 9.56
N PHE A 19 6.61 -1.81 9.72
CA PHE A 19 6.68 -0.38 10.02
C PHE A 19 5.39 0.07 10.69
N ARG A 20 5.45 1.26 11.30
CA ARG A 20 4.31 1.86 12.00
C ARG A 20 3.86 3.11 11.24
N PRO A 21 2.88 3.00 10.35
CA PRO A 21 2.39 4.17 9.63
C PRO A 21 1.77 5.18 10.58
N ARG A 22 1.85 6.45 10.22
CA ARG A 22 1.29 7.55 10.99
C ARG A 22 0.19 8.22 10.19
N GLY A 23 -0.79 8.79 10.90
CA GLY A 23 -1.88 9.52 10.29
C GLY A 23 -3.19 8.78 10.39
N HIS A 24 -4.24 9.36 9.79
CA HIS A 24 -5.62 8.90 9.96
C HIS A 24 -6.30 8.50 8.65
N SER A 25 -5.57 8.45 7.53
CA SER A 25 -6.13 8.13 6.21
C SER A 25 -6.68 6.71 6.13
N MET A 26 -6.20 5.81 6.99
CA MET A 26 -6.61 4.41 7.04
C MET A 26 -7.37 4.05 8.31
N SER A 27 -7.85 5.04 9.05
CA SER A 27 -8.63 4.81 10.28
C SER A 27 -9.79 3.85 10.04
N GLY A 28 -9.98 2.93 10.97
CA GLY A 28 -10.94 1.83 10.83
C GLY A 28 -10.29 0.54 10.36
N LYS A 29 -9.22 0.62 9.58
CA LYS A 29 -8.42 -0.54 9.17
C LYS A 29 -7.03 -0.54 9.80
N ILE A 30 -6.37 0.62 9.80
CA ILE A 30 -5.05 0.78 10.41
C ILE A 30 -5.06 2.09 11.18
N GLU A 31 -4.85 2.01 12.50
CA GLU A 31 -4.73 3.19 13.34
C GLU A 31 -3.28 3.65 13.37
N SER A 32 -3.10 4.95 13.56
CA SER A 32 -1.77 5.56 13.63
C SER A 32 -0.90 4.86 14.69
N GLY A 33 0.29 4.43 14.29
CA GLY A 33 1.23 3.79 15.19
C GLY A 33 1.11 2.28 15.31
N GLN A 34 0.10 1.66 14.70
CA GLN A 34 0.02 0.20 14.66
C GLN A 34 1.16 -0.39 13.83
N LEU A 35 1.58 -1.60 14.17
CA LEU A 35 2.62 -2.31 13.43
C LEU A 35 2.02 -3.00 12.22
N CYS A 36 2.44 -2.59 11.04
CA CYS A 36 2.03 -3.18 9.77
C CYS A 36 3.15 -4.07 9.23
N THR A 37 2.81 -5.29 8.85
CA THR A 37 3.72 -6.21 8.17
C THR A 37 3.33 -6.28 6.70
N ALA A 38 4.27 -5.98 5.82
CA ALA A 38 4.06 -6.00 4.37
C ALA A 38 5.02 -6.97 3.70
N ILE A 39 4.52 -7.69 2.70
CA ILE A 39 5.29 -8.65 1.90
C ILE A 39 5.37 -8.16 0.46
N PRO A 40 6.38 -8.61 -0.31
CA PRO A 40 6.45 -8.33 -1.74
C PRO A 40 5.19 -8.80 -2.44
N VAL A 41 4.73 -8.02 -3.44
CA VAL A 41 3.49 -8.35 -4.13
C VAL A 41 3.69 -9.33 -5.26
N GLN A 42 2.69 -10.20 -5.41
CA GLN A 42 2.40 -10.93 -6.64
C GLN A 42 1.15 -10.29 -7.22
N VAL A 43 1.25 -9.70 -8.39
CA VAL A 43 0.15 -8.91 -8.98
C VAL A 43 -1.15 -9.71 -9.10
N ASP A 44 -1.02 -10.99 -9.46
CA ASP A 44 -2.18 -11.86 -9.63
C ASP A 44 -2.91 -12.16 -8.31
N ASP A 45 -2.27 -11.91 -7.18
CA ASP A 45 -2.86 -12.11 -5.85
C ASP A 45 -3.53 -10.85 -5.30
N LEU A 46 -3.46 -9.73 -6.02
CA LEU A 46 -4.06 -8.48 -5.55
C LEU A 46 -5.56 -8.46 -5.79
N GLN A 47 -6.29 -8.00 -4.78
CA GLN A 47 -7.75 -7.92 -4.80
C GLN A 47 -8.21 -6.56 -4.30
N THR A 48 -9.43 -6.17 -4.67
CA THR A 48 -10.06 -4.99 -4.08
C THR A 48 -10.16 -5.18 -2.56
N GLY A 49 -9.89 -4.12 -1.83
CA GLY A 49 -9.85 -4.15 -0.36
C GLY A 49 -8.46 -4.42 0.21
N ASP A 50 -7.51 -4.87 -0.60
CA ASP A 50 -6.13 -5.05 -0.13
C ASP A 50 -5.50 -3.71 0.20
N THR A 51 -4.73 -3.67 1.28
CA THR A 51 -3.91 -2.51 1.65
C THR A 51 -2.52 -2.71 1.10
N VAL A 52 -2.05 -1.74 0.31
CA VAL A 52 -0.78 -1.86 -0.40
C VAL A 52 0.10 -0.64 -0.16
N LEU A 53 1.42 -0.88 -0.19
CA LEU A 53 2.42 0.17 -0.21
C LEU A 53 2.71 0.50 -1.67
N CYS A 54 2.41 1.72 -2.07
CA CYS A 54 2.42 2.11 -3.47
C CYS A 54 2.84 3.56 -3.67
N LYS A 55 3.03 3.94 -4.93
CA LYS A 55 3.21 5.34 -5.34
C LYS A 55 2.10 5.76 -6.28
N VAL A 56 1.55 6.95 -6.03
CA VAL A 56 0.58 7.60 -6.92
C VAL A 56 1.11 9.01 -7.20
N ASN A 57 1.38 9.32 -8.45
CA ASN A 57 1.95 10.61 -8.88
C ASN A 57 3.21 10.98 -8.08
N GLY A 58 4.06 9.99 -7.79
CA GLY A 58 5.31 10.17 -7.06
C GLY A 58 5.17 10.22 -5.54
N PHE A 59 3.97 10.25 -5.01
CA PHE A 59 3.73 10.24 -3.56
C PHE A 59 3.56 8.82 -3.06
N GLN A 60 4.12 8.52 -1.90
CA GLN A 60 4.08 7.19 -1.29
C GLN A 60 2.88 7.07 -0.35
N TYR A 61 2.14 5.98 -0.48
CA TYR A 61 0.95 5.71 0.33
C TYR A 61 0.90 4.27 0.78
N LEU A 62 0.34 4.05 1.98
CA LEU A 62 -0.18 2.76 2.40
C LEU A 62 -1.70 2.88 2.38
N HIS A 63 -2.31 2.53 1.25
CA HIS A 63 -3.73 2.76 0.99
C HIS A 63 -4.39 1.52 0.38
N LEU A 64 -5.70 1.62 0.13
CA LEU A 64 -6.53 0.52 -0.37
C LEU A 64 -6.53 0.46 -1.89
N ILE A 65 -6.62 -0.76 -2.40
CA ILE A 65 -7.08 -0.98 -3.78
C ILE A 65 -8.61 -0.90 -3.76
N LYS A 66 -9.16 0.13 -4.36
CA LYS A 66 -10.62 0.32 -4.43
C LYS A 66 -11.24 -0.37 -5.63
N ALA A 67 -10.53 -0.40 -6.75
CA ALA A 67 -11.02 -1.02 -7.99
C ALA A 67 -9.84 -1.55 -8.80
N ILE A 68 -10.10 -2.57 -9.59
CA ILE A 68 -9.10 -3.17 -10.48
C ILE A 68 -9.71 -3.24 -11.88
N GLN A 69 -8.94 -2.79 -12.87
CA GLN A 69 -9.34 -2.85 -14.26
C GLN A 69 -8.14 -3.32 -15.07
N GLY A 70 -8.13 -4.60 -15.45
CA GLY A 70 -6.98 -5.24 -16.07
C GLY A 70 -5.79 -5.20 -15.10
N ARG A 71 -4.69 -4.56 -15.53
CA ARG A 71 -3.49 -4.37 -14.70
C ARG A 71 -3.38 -2.96 -14.16
N ARG A 72 -4.52 -2.27 -14.04
CA ARG A 72 -4.61 -0.93 -13.44
C ARG A 72 -5.36 -1.01 -12.12
N PHE A 73 -4.91 -0.26 -11.15
CA PHE A 73 -5.42 -0.31 -9.78
C PHE A 73 -5.78 1.08 -9.32
N GLN A 74 -7.02 1.25 -8.86
CA GLN A 74 -7.46 2.51 -8.27
C GLN A 74 -7.14 2.50 -6.79
N ILE A 75 -6.39 3.50 -6.34
CA ILE A 75 -5.93 3.63 -4.96
C ILE A 75 -6.78 4.67 -4.25
N ALA A 76 -7.19 4.35 -3.04
CA ALA A 76 -7.99 5.23 -2.20
C ALA A 76 -7.64 5.03 -0.73
N ASN A 77 -7.89 6.06 0.09
CA ASN A 77 -7.78 5.89 1.54
C ASN A 77 -9.07 5.27 2.10
N ASN A 78 -9.07 4.93 3.39
CA ASN A 78 -10.24 4.31 4.04
C ASN A 78 -11.32 5.34 4.42
N ARG A 79 -11.14 6.59 4.03
CA ARG A 79 -12.09 7.68 4.26
C ARG A 79 -12.79 8.13 2.99
N GLY A 80 -12.63 7.38 1.90
CA GLY A 80 -13.31 7.61 0.63
C GLY A 80 -12.57 8.51 -0.35
N ARG A 81 -11.39 8.99 -0.03
CA ARG A 81 -10.62 9.82 -0.95
C ARG A 81 -9.87 8.95 -1.96
N ILE A 82 -10.10 9.21 -3.25
CA ILE A 82 -9.41 8.51 -4.33
C ILE A 82 -8.11 9.24 -4.65
N ASN A 83 -6.98 8.50 -4.67
CA ASN A 83 -5.69 9.04 -5.01
C ASN A 83 -5.43 9.00 -6.51
N GLY A 84 -5.91 7.97 -7.20
CA GLY A 84 -5.74 7.82 -8.64
C GLY A 84 -5.61 6.38 -9.07
N TRP A 85 -5.35 6.19 -10.37
CA TRP A 85 -5.09 4.88 -10.98
C TRP A 85 -3.61 4.71 -11.22
N ILE A 86 -3.09 3.53 -10.90
CA ILE A 86 -1.67 3.19 -11.09
C ILE A 86 -1.52 1.84 -11.77
N GLY A 87 -0.35 1.61 -12.36
CA GLY A 87 0.02 0.31 -12.90
C GLY A 87 0.64 -0.58 -11.84
N GLU A 88 0.84 -1.85 -12.18
CA GLU A 88 1.38 -2.85 -11.26
C GLU A 88 2.79 -2.50 -10.75
N ASN A 89 3.60 -1.81 -11.56
CA ASN A 89 4.97 -1.46 -11.18
C ASN A 89 5.05 -0.37 -10.11
N SER A 90 3.93 0.25 -9.78
CA SER A 90 3.84 1.25 -8.72
C SER A 90 3.32 0.68 -7.41
N ILE A 91 3.09 -0.63 -7.34
CA ILE A 91 2.71 -1.34 -6.12
C ILE A 91 3.88 -2.20 -5.68
N TYR A 92 4.35 -2.01 -4.45
CA TYR A 92 5.59 -2.63 -3.96
C TYR A 92 5.36 -3.71 -2.93
N GLY A 93 4.33 -3.57 -2.11
CA GLY A 93 4.05 -4.52 -1.07
C GLY A 93 2.58 -4.55 -0.69
N LYS A 94 2.17 -5.67 -0.08
CA LYS A 94 0.82 -5.88 0.42
C LYS A 94 0.88 -6.03 1.94
N CYS A 95 0.07 -5.27 2.65
CA CYS A 95 -0.06 -5.41 4.09
C CYS A 95 -0.82 -6.71 4.40
N VAL A 96 -0.19 -7.60 5.17
CA VAL A 96 -0.78 -8.90 5.50
C VAL A 96 -1.10 -9.04 6.97
N ARG A 97 -0.63 -8.10 7.80
CA ARG A 97 -0.86 -8.15 9.24
C ARG A 97 -0.78 -6.76 9.84
N VAL A 98 -1.71 -6.46 10.74
CA VAL A 98 -1.73 -5.21 11.52
C VAL A 98 -1.85 -5.58 12.99
N GLU A 99 -0.94 -5.06 13.82
CA GLU A 99 -0.91 -5.37 15.27
C GLU A 99 -0.98 -4.14 16.13
#